data_d8b983b7087555882ad6453531937534
#
_entry.id   d8b983b7087555882ad6453531937534
#
_cell.length_a   1.000
_cell.length_b   1.000
_cell.length_c   1.000
_cell.angle_alpha   90.00
_cell.angle_beta   90.00
_cell.angle_gamma   90.00
#
_symmetry.space_group_name_H-M   'P 1'
#
loop_
_entity.id
_entity.type
_entity.pdbx_description
1 polymer ?
#
loop_
_entity_poly.entity_id
_entity_poly.type
_entity_poly.pdbx_seq_one_letter_code
_entity_poly.pdbx_strand_id
1 'polypeptide(L)'
;MQKRILLSALTLMLASSLPVNAQNARKDSSYKKYFVGSTFLMLGNLIPNDRNPPHFIQLNVGYRITPKDVVFLELKRSRFAYPLGIPWGKSFDAPGENYPGHVRQNIIGLAYNRFWWKGVYTAVHAMNAFQRYYNENDEKTANGFTLFMTYRLGYQVKLFKNRFFIEPSVGLTHWPIKTNTPQSFKEKESKWPEYFGFEPGFHFGYNF
;
A
#
# COMPACT_ATOMS: atom_id res chain seq x y z
N MET A 1 -27.97 2.38 3.80
CA MET A 1 -27.42 1.67 4.99
C MET A 1 -25.89 1.67 5.04
N GLN A 2 -25.17 1.53 3.93
CA GLN A 2 -23.69 1.46 3.90
C GLN A 2 -22.96 2.70 4.44
N LYS A 3 -23.45 3.92 4.23
CA LYS A 3 -22.79 5.16 4.72
C LYS A 3 -22.74 5.27 6.27
N ARG A 4 -23.68 4.66 6.98
CA ARG A 4 -23.70 4.68 8.46
C ARG A 4 -22.70 3.72 9.07
N ILE A 5 -22.36 2.62 8.41
CA ILE A 5 -21.42 1.63 8.91
C ILE A 5 -19.97 2.17 8.79
N LEU A 6 -19.65 2.89 7.71
CA LEU A 6 -18.32 3.50 7.54
C LEU A 6 -18.05 4.60 8.59
N LEU A 7 -19.04 5.42 8.89
CA LEU A 7 -18.91 6.47 9.90
C LEU A 7 -18.72 5.88 11.30
N SER A 8 -19.42 4.78 11.62
CA SER A 8 -19.30 4.10 12.91
C SER A 8 -17.93 3.43 13.10
N ALA A 9 -17.36 2.85 12.06
CA ALA A 9 -16.03 2.24 12.10
C ALA A 9 -14.92 3.32 12.28
N LEU A 10 -15.05 4.46 11.64
CA LEU A 10 -14.12 5.58 11.78
C LEU A 10 -14.20 6.20 13.18
N THR A 11 -15.41 6.30 13.74
CA THR A 11 -15.64 6.83 15.11
C THR A 11 -15.09 5.87 16.17
N LEU A 12 -15.20 4.55 15.97
CA LEU A 12 -14.64 3.58 16.91
C LEU A 12 -13.11 3.59 16.93
N MET A 13 -12.45 3.82 15.78
CA MET A 13 -11.00 3.96 15.72
C MET A 13 -10.50 5.26 16.37
N LEU A 14 -11.27 6.34 16.31
CA LEU A 14 -10.94 7.62 16.96
C LEU A 14 -11.20 7.59 18.48
N ALA A 15 -12.20 6.83 18.96
CA ALA A 15 -12.53 6.73 20.38
C ALA A 15 -11.53 5.90 21.19
N SER A 16 -10.72 5.03 20.55
CA SER A 16 -9.66 4.28 21.23
C SER A 16 -8.38 5.08 21.49
N SER A 17 -8.35 6.35 21.10
CA SER A 17 -7.21 7.27 21.27
C SER A 17 -7.31 8.11 22.57
N LEU A 18 -8.00 7.61 23.62
CA LEU A 18 -7.96 8.29 24.91
C LEU A 18 -6.52 8.39 25.43
N PRO A 19 -6.12 9.51 26.02
CA PRO A 19 -4.74 9.75 26.40
C PRO A 19 -4.35 8.78 27.53
N VAL A 20 -3.68 7.70 27.19
CA VAL A 20 -2.89 6.97 28.15
C VAL A 20 -1.76 7.91 28.55
N ASN A 21 -1.77 8.34 29.80
CA ASN A 21 -0.80 9.21 30.42
C ASN A 21 0.61 9.02 29.84
N ALA A 22 1.11 10.06 29.18
CA ALA A 22 2.48 10.18 28.75
C ALA A 22 3.38 10.42 29.99
N GLN A 23 3.30 9.51 30.97
CA GLN A 23 4.20 9.54 32.12
C GLN A 23 5.56 9.02 31.68
N ASN A 24 6.53 9.95 31.65
CA ASN A 24 7.97 9.70 31.70
C ASN A 24 8.48 8.65 30.71
N ALA A 25 8.33 8.90 29.40
CA ALA A 25 9.27 8.33 28.46
C ALA A 25 10.66 8.90 28.83
N ARG A 26 11.46 8.17 29.64
CA ARG A 26 12.91 8.36 29.68
C ARG A 26 13.32 8.63 28.25
N LYS A 27 14.13 9.68 28.04
CA LYS A 27 14.76 9.98 26.73
C LYS A 27 15.55 8.74 26.32
N ASP A 28 14.88 7.79 25.71
CA ASP A 28 15.53 6.64 25.11
C ASP A 28 16.32 7.21 23.93
N SER A 29 17.63 7.27 24.08
CA SER A 29 18.55 7.76 23.04
C SER A 29 18.46 6.96 21.74
N SER A 30 17.78 5.81 21.77
CA SER A 30 17.46 4.99 20.60
C SER A 30 16.19 5.41 19.86
N TYR A 31 15.37 6.31 20.43
CA TYR A 31 14.13 6.77 19.82
C TYR A 31 14.42 7.75 18.68
N LYS A 32 14.10 7.33 17.48
CA LYS A 32 14.23 8.10 16.25
C LYS A 32 12.87 8.55 15.77
N LYS A 33 12.70 9.86 15.58
CA LYS A 33 11.40 10.45 15.21
C LYS A 33 11.04 10.29 13.74
N TYR A 34 12.03 10.32 12.88
CA TYR A 34 11.82 10.31 11.43
C TYR A 34 12.35 9.04 10.82
N PHE A 35 11.77 8.65 9.71
CA PHE A 35 12.32 7.59 8.88
C PHE A 35 12.07 7.84 7.40
N VAL A 36 12.91 7.25 6.59
CA VAL A 36 12.71 7.08 5.16
C VAL A 36 12.71 5.59 4.87
N GLY A 37 11.86 5.15 3.99
CA GLY A 37 11.72 3.73 3.69
C GLY A 37 11.18 3.44 2.30
N SER A 38 11.15 2.17 1.99
CA SER A 38 10.62 1.65 0.73
C SER A 38 10.13 0.21 0.91
N THR A 39 9.94 -0.51 -0.19
CA THR A 39 9.54 -1.91 -0.21
C THR A 39 10.47 -2.74 -1.07
N PHE A 40 10.70 -3.98 -0.66
CA PHE A 40 11.41 -4.97 -1.47
C PHE A 40 10.67 -5.36 -2.76
N LEU A 41 9.39 -5.00 -2.90
CA LEU A 41 8.64 -5.21 -4.15
C LEU A 41 9.33 -4.54 -5.35
N MET A 42 10.13 -3.50 -5.12
CA MET A 42 10.94 -2.87 -6.16
C MET A 42 11.94 -3.84 -6.84
N LEU A 43 12.33 -4.92 -6.17
CA LEU A 43 13.16 -5.96 -6.76
C LEU A 43 12.45 -6.70 -7.91
N GLY A 44 11.12 -6.66 -7.94
CA GLY A 44 10.33 -7.17 -9.06
C GLY A 44 10.66 -6.48 -10.39
N ASN A 45 11.19 -5.26 -10.36
CA ASN A 45 11.66 -4.56 -11.57
C ASN A 45 12.88 -5.23 -12.23
N LEU A 46 13.56 -6.12 -11.51
CA LEU A 46 14.73 -6.86 -12.00
C LEU A 46 14.35 -8.19 -12.67
N ILE A 47 13.08 -8.61 -12.54
CA ILE A 47 12.59 -9.84 -13.17
C ILE A 47 12.41 -9.56 -14.67
N PRO A 48 13.08 -10.32 -15.54
CA PRO A 48 12.92 -10.17 -16.99
C PRO A 48 11.47 -10.49 -17.38
N ASN A 49 10.81 -9.56 -18.05
CA ASN A 49 9.48 -9.78 -18.62
C ASN A 49 9.46 -9.15 -20.01
N ASP A 50 9.30 -9.98 -21.03
CA ASP A 50 9.55 -9.60 -22.44
C ASP A 50 8.51 -8.65 -23.03
N ARG A 51 7.30 -8.57 -22.46
CA ARG A 51 6.22 -7.76 -23.08
C ARG A 51 5.75 -6.58 -22.23
N ASN A 52 5.60 -6.74 -20.92
CA ASN A 52 5.10 -5.71 -20.03
C ASN A 52 5.77 -5.82 -18.66
N PRO A 53 7.05 -5.42 -18.52
CA PRO A 53 7.74 -5.50 -17.25
C PRO A 53 6.98 -4.69 -16.21
N PRO A 54 6.70 -5.28 -15.03
CA PRO A 54 6.19 -4.51 -13.93
C PRO A 54 7.22 -3.42 -13.60
N HIS A 55 6.73 -2.21 -13.41
CA HIS A 55 7.58 -1.11 -12.98
C HIS A 55 6.98 -0.55 -11.70
N PHE A 56 7.73 -0.66 -10.60
CA PHE A 56 7.26 -0.22 -9.30
C PHE A 56 8.36 0.53 -8.54
N ILE A 57 8.06 1.76 -8.12
CA ILE A 57 8.93 2.57 -7.26
C ILE A 57 8.08 3.08 -6.10
N GLN A 58 8.62 3.02 -4.88
CA GLN A 58 7.98 3.51 -3.68
C GLN A 58 8.98 4.25 -2.79
N LEU A 59 8.54 5.37 -2.23
CA LEU A 59 9.22 6.11 -1.19
C LEU A 59 8.23 6.37 -0.05
N ASN A 60 8.64 6.04 1.17
CA ASN A 60 7.90 6.34 2.39
C ASN A 60 8.69 7.35 3.21
N VAL A 61 8.02 8.40 3.68
CA VAL A 61 8.59 9.40 4.59
C VAL A 61 7.70 9.48 5.81
N GLY A 62 8.25 9.15 6.97
CA GLY A 62 7.45 8.94 8.15
C GLY A 62 7.90 9.67 9.39
N TYR A 63 6.93 9.87 10.27
CA TYR A 63 7.08 10.53 11.56
C TYR A 63 6.44 9.67 12.67
N ARG A 64 7.19 9.47 13.73
CA ARG A 64 6.72 8.78 14.94
C ARG A 64 6.11 9.79 15.90
N ILE A 65 4.78 9.82 15.97
CA ILE A 65 4.03 10.68 16.90
C ILE A 65 4.33 10.27 18.34
N THR A 66 4.28 8.96 18.58
CA THR A 66 4.63 8.33 19.86
C THR A 66 5.50 7.08 19.58
N PRO A 67 6.06 6.42 20.60
CA PRO A 67 6.73 5.12 20.40
C PRO A 67 5.84 4.04 19.77
N LYS A 68 4.52 4.22 19.83
CA LYS A 68 3.54 3.26 19.31
C LYS A 68 2.82 3.75 18.04
N ASP A 69 2.77 5.05 17.80
CA ASP A 69 1.96 5.65 16.73
C ASP A 69 2.85 6.29 15.69
N VAL A 70 2.71 5.87 14.47
CA VAL A 70 3.51 6.31 13.34
C VAL A 70 2.61 6.72 12.19
N VAL A 71 2.85 7.87 11.60
CA VAL A 71 2.23 8.31 10.35
C VAL A 71 3.30 8.46 9.28
N PHE A 72 2.94 8.18 8.03
CA PHE A 72 3.86 8.39 6.93
C PHE A 72 3.15 8.66 5.61
N LEU A 73 3.84 9.42 4.79
CA LEU A 73 3.47 9.69 3.41
C LEU A 73 4.07 8.56 2.53
N GLU A 74 3.26 8.05 1.62
CA GLU A 74 3.67 7.09 0.61
C GLU A 74 3.60 7.73 -0.78
N LEU A 75 4.71 7.73 -1.48
CA LEU A 75 4.81 8.16 -2.87
C LEU A 75 5.15 6.93 -3.70
N LYS A 76 4.26 6.58 -4.64
CA LYS A 76 4.45 5.38 -5.47
C LYS A 76 4.25 5.72 -6.93
N ARG A 77 4.99 5.04 -7.77
CA ARG A 77 4.76 4.99 -9.21
C ARG A 77 4.77 3.54 -9.66
N SER A 78 3.77 3.15 -10.42
CA SER A 78 3.70 1.78 -10.93
C SER A 78 3.15 1.71 -12.34
N ARG A 79 3.51 0.62 -13.03
CA ARG A 79 2.94 0.17 -14.29
C ARG A 79 2.57 -1.29 -14.15
N PHE A 80 1.42 -1.67 -14.64
CA PHE A 80 1.00 -3.06 -14.67
C PHE A 80 0.03 -3.31 -15.85
N ALA A 81 0.03 -4.55 -16.34
CA ALA A 81 -0.75 -4.97 -17.51
C ALA A 81 -1.85 -5.99 -17.16
N TYR A 82 -2.13 -6.20 -15.89
CA TYR A 82 -3.11 -7.17 -15.41
C TYR A 82 -4.07 -6.54 -14.39
N PRO A 83 -5.31 -7.02 -14.27
CA PRO A 83 -6.26 -6.55 -13.28
C PRO A 83 -5.75 -6.82 -11.86
N LEU A 84 -5.96 -5.85 -10.96
CA LEU A 84 -5.77 -6.08 -9.54
C LEU A 84 -6.84 -7.04 -9.02
N GLY A 85 -6.51 -7.80 -7.96
CA GLY A 85 -7.42 -8.79 -7.40
C GLY A 85 -7.29 -10.19 -8.03
N ILE A 86 -6.35 -10.38 -8.93
CA ILE A 86 -5.99 -11.72 -9.42
C ILE A 86 -5.34 -12.51 -8.27
N PRO A 87 -5.83 -13.72 -7.97
CA PRO A 87 -5.21 -14.59 -6.97
C PRO A 87 -3.75 -14.91 -7.31
N TRP A 88 -2.93 -15.03 -6.27
CA TRP A 88 -1.52 -15.36 -6.38
C TRP A 88 -1.26 -16.51 -7.34
N GLY A 89 -0.28 -16.34 -8.23
CA GLY A 89 0.21 -17.33 -9.18
C GLY A 89 -0.48 -17.35 -10.54
N LYS A 90 -1.73 -16.90 -10.65
CA LYS A 90 -2.45 -16.92 -11.94
C LYS A 90 -2.18 -15.73 -12.84
N SER A 91 -1.83 -14.57 -12.27
CA SER A 91 -1.63 -13.33 -13.01
C SER A 91 -0.42 -13.36 -13.94
N PHE A 92 0.62 -14.09 -13.56
CA PHE A 92 1.82 -14.24 -14.37
C PHE A 92 1.69 -15.32 -15.45
N ASP A 93 0.84 -16.34 -15.18
CA ASP A 93 0.71 -17.54 -16.03
C ASP A 93 -0.52 -17.51 -16.93
N ALA A 94 -1.37 -16.47 -16.85
CA ALA A 94 -2.59 -16.36 -17.62
C ALA A 94 -2.62 -15.07 -18.49
N PRO A 95 -1.87 -14.99 -19.60
CA PRO A 95 -1.82 -13.82 -20.49
C PRO A 95 -3.20 -13.40 -21.03
N GLY A 96 -4.14 -14.33 -21.16
CA GLY A 96 -5.51 -14.07 -21.59
C GLY A 96 -6.32 -13.22 -20.59
N GLU A 97 -5.88 -13.11 -19.35
CA GLU A 97 -6.50 -12.28 -18.32
C GLU A 97 -5.90 -10.87 -18.24
N ASN A 98 -4.83 -10.61 -18.96
CA ASN A 98 -4.20 -9.30 -19.01
C ASN A 98 -5.10 -8.24 -19.66
N TYR A 99 -4.83 -6.97 -19.33
CA TYR A 99 -5.46 -5.86 -20.01
C TYR A 99 -5.03 -5.80 -21.49
N PRO A 100 -5.88 -5.25 -22.37
CA PRO A 100 -5.48 -4.89 -23.73
C PRO A 100 -4.60 -3.61 -23.68
N GLY A 101 -3.40 -3.73 -23.14
CA GLY A 101 -2.48 -2.64 -22.87
C GLY A 101 -2.01 -2.61 -21.42
N HIS A 102 -1.86 -1.42 -20.84
CA HIS A 102 -1.37 -1.29 -19.46
C HIS A 102 -1.89 -0.04 -18.74
N VAL A 103 -1.77 -0.06 -17.42
CA VAL A 103 -2.08 1.09 -16.55
C VAL A 103 -0.78 1.64 -15.97
N ARG A 104 -0.57 2.95 -16.10
CA ARG A 104 0.46 3.69 -15.35
C ARG A 104 -0.23 4.50 -14.27
N GLN A 105 0.29 4.46 -13.05
CA GLN A 105 -0.28 5.22 -11.95
C GLN A 105 0.78 5.92 -11.11
N ASN A 106 0.43 7.11 -10.66
CA ASN A 106 1.13 7.83 -9.61
C ASN A 106 0.23 7.82 -8.38
N ILE A 107 0.78 7.43 -7.24
CA ILE A 107 0.02 7.25 -6.01
C ILE A 107 0.59 8.15 -4.93
N ILE A 108 -0.31 8.85 -4.24
CA ILE A 108 -0.01 9.61 -3.02
C ILE A 108 -0.87 9.02 -1.92
N GLY A 109 -0.24 8.44 -0.92
CA GLY A 109 -0.90 7.78 0.19
C GLY A 109 -0.53 8.36 1.54
N LEU A 110 -1.45 8.23 2.48
CA LEU A 110 -1.21 8.46 3.89
C LEU A 110 -1.42 7.16 4.64
N ALA A 111 -0.48 6.81 5.51
CA ALA A 111 -0.56 5.60 6.29
C ALA A 111 -0.37 5.88 7.78
N TYR A 112 -1.02 5.05 8.59
CA TYR A 112 -0.90 5.05 10.03
C TYR A 112 -0.62 3.64 10.52
N ASN A 113 0.47 3.47 11.31
CA ASN A 113 0.82 2.23 11.99
C ASN A 113 0.63 2.39 13.50
N ARG A 114 -0.01 1.41 14.11
CA ARG A 114 -0.11 1.25 15.56
C ARG A 114 0.69 0.04 16.00
N PHE A 115 1.75 0.26 16.79
CA PHE A 115 2.54 -0.80 17.41
C PHE A 115 1.90 -1.23 18.73
N TRP A 116 1.67 -2.54 18.87
CA TRP A 116 0.99 -3.12 20.03
C TRP A 116 1.98 -3.70 21.02
N TRP A 117 2.77 -4.64 20.59
CA TRP A 117 3.67 -5.38 21.44
C TRP A 117 4.90 -5.89 20.66
N LYS A 118 6.12 -5.64 21.20
CA LYS A 118 7.42 -6.16 20.67
C LYS A 118 7.61 -6.07 19.16
N GLY A 119 7.08 -5.04 18.50
CA GLY A 119 7.22 -4.87 17.05
C GLY A 119 6.02 -5.33 16.23
N VAL A 120 5.05 -6.02 16.82
CA VAL A 120 3.77 -6.31 16.15
C VAL A 120 3.00 -5.02 15.95
N TYR A 121 2.49 -4.80 14.75
CA TYR A 121 1.71 -3.61 14.41
C TYR A 121 0.52 -3.93 13.52
N THR A 122 -0.48 -3.08 13.58
CA THR A 122 -1.52 -2.96 12.57
C THR A 122 -1.35 -1.65 11.83
N ALA A 123 -1.74 -1.63 10.56
CA ALA A 123 -1.67 -0.44 9.73
C ALA A 123 -2.94 -0.22 8.91
N VAL A 124 -3.20 1.05 8.63
CA VAL A 124 -4.21 1.49 7.65
C VAL A 124 -3.53 2.43 6.67
N HIS A 125 -3.71 2.18 5.37
CA HIS A 125 -3.21 3.02 4.30
C HIS A 125 -4.38 3.51 3.46
N ALA A 126 -4.40 4.81 3.16
CA ALA A 126 -5.31 5.41 2.20
C ALA A 126 -4.49 5.98 1.04
N MET A 127 -4.61 5.39 -0.13
CA MET A 127 -3.75 5.66 -1.27
C MET A 127 -4.58 6.17 -2.46
N ASN A 128 -4.33 7.40 -2.87
CA ASN A 128 -4.95 8.05 -4.02
C ASN A 128 -4.11 7.75 -5.27
N ALA A 129 -4.63 6.93 -6.16
CA ALA A 129 -3.97 6.52 -7.39
C ALA A 129 -4.54 7.28 -8.59
N PHE A 130 -3.74 8.14 -9.18
CA PHE A 130 -4.02 8.84 -10.43
C PHE A 130 -3.53 7.97 -11.59
N GLN A 131 -4.48 7.43 -12.35
CA GLN A 131 -4.24 6.40 -13.36
C GLN A 131 -4.27 6.98 -14.78
N ARG A 132 -3.44 6.40 -15.65
CA ARG A 132 -3.45 6.62 -17.08
C ARG A 132 -3.51 5.26 -17.75
N TYR A 133 -4.52 5.06 -18.58
CA TYR A 133 -4.74 3.83 -19.33
C TYR A 133 -4.14 3.97 -20.73
N TYR A 134 -3.44 2.91 -21.16
CA TYR A 134 -2.79 2.83 -22.46
C TYR A 134 -3.26 1.55 -23.16
N ASN A 135 -3.48 1.62 -24.48
CA ASN A 135 -3.79 0.46 -25.32
C ASN A 135 -2.50 -0.33 -25.65
N GLU A 136 -2.65 -1.35 -26.48
CA GLU A 136 -1.52 -2.21 -26.93
C GLU A 136 -0.51 -1.45 -27.79
N ASN A 137 -0.90 -0.36 -28.44
CA ASN A 137 -0.02 0.51 -29.23
C ASN A 137 0.67 1.60 -28.39
N ASP A 138 0.58 1.53 -27.05
CA ASP A 138 1.13 2.55 -26.14
C ASP A 138 0.45 3.92 -26.27
N GLU A 139 -0.77 3.98 -26.85
CA GLU A 139 -1.55 5.20 -26.96
C GLU A 139 -2.42 5.38 -25.70
N LYS A 140 -2.43 6.60 -25.17
CA LYS A 140 -3.23 6.93 -24.00
C LYS A 140 -4.71 6.97 -24.34
N THR A 141 -5.52 6.16 -23.68
CA THR A 141 -6.97 6.04 -23.91
C THR A 141 -7.81 6.80 -22.89
N ALA A 142 -7.38 6.83 -21.62
CA ALA A 142 -8.14 7.51 -20.57
C ALA A 142 -7.26 7.94 -19.39
N ASN A 143 -7.83 8.83 -18.55
CA ASN A 143 -7.36 9.07 -17.19
C ASN A 143 -8.41 8.54 -16.22
N GLY A 144 -7.97 7.91 -15.15
CA GLY A 144 -8.82 7.41 -14.08
C GLY A 144 -8.28 7.73 -12.70
N PHE A 145 -9.08 7.39 -11.73
CA PHE A 145 -8.72 7.54 -10.31
C PHE A 145 -9.20 6.31 -9.54
N THR A 146 -8.36 5.85 -8.63
CA THR A 146 -8.72 4.78 -7.70
C THR A 146 -8.25 5.15 -6.30
N LEU A 147 -9.14 5.02 -5.32
CA LEU A 147 -8.78 5.05 -3.91
C LEU A 147 -8.55 3.62 -3.44
N PHE A 148 -7.31 3.30 -3.07
CA PHE A 148 -6.98 2.03 -2.41
C PHE A 148 -6.96 2.22 -0.90
N MET A 149 -7.62 1.31 -0.20
CA MET A 149 -7.55 1.19 1.25
C MET A 149 -6.90 -0.14 1.59
N THR A 150 -5.75 -0.09 2.29
CA THR A 150 -5.03 -1.28 2.71
C THR A 150 -5.01 -1.37 4.23
N TYR A 151 -5.29 -2.56 4.75
CA TYR A 151 -5.18 -2.91 6.16
C TYR A 151 -4.09 -3.97 6.29
N ARG A 152 -3.13 -3.75 7.20
CA ARG A 152 -2.00 -4.67 7.37
C ARG A 152 -1.85 -5.11 8.81
N LEU A 153 -1.43 -6.36 8.97
CA LEU A 153 -0.83 -6.89 10.18
C LEU A 153 0.63 -7.21 9.88
N GLY A 154 1.53 -6.70 10.67
CA GLY A 154 2.95 -6.86 10.42
C GLY A 154 3.80 -6.91 11.69
N TYR A 155 5.07 -7.14 11.46
CA TYR A 155 6.09 -7.19 12.51
C TYR A 155 7.32 -6.38 12.10
N GLN A 156 7.77 -5.45 12.96
CA GLN A 156 8.96 -4.66 12.72
C GLN A 156 10.18 -5.30 13.40
N VAL A 157 11.13 -5.74 12.60
CA VAL A 157 12.46 -6.15 13.03
C VAL A 157 13.37 -4.93 13.02
N LYS A 158 13.97 -4.59 14.15
CA LYS A 158 14.89 -3.46 14.30
C LYS A 158 16.32 -3.95 14.27
N LEU A 159 17.14 -3.32 13.45
CA LEU A 159 18.54 -3.66 13.23
C LEU A 159 19.44 -2.45 13.52
N PHE A 160 20.73 -2.70 13.76
CA PHE A 160 21.78 -1.69 13.91
C PHE A 160 21.40 -0.57 14.90
N LYS A 161 21.05 -0.93 16.14
CA LYS A 161 20.63 0.01 17.20
C LYS A 161 19.43 0.88 16.76
N ASN A 162 18.41 0.24 16.17
CA ASN A 162 17.19 0.86 15.65
C ASN A 162 17.40 1.85 14.50
N ARG A 163 18.54 1.86 13.84
CA ARG A 163 18.73 2.71 12.65
C ARG A 163 18.06 2.13 11.42
N PHE A 164 18.10 0.83 11.24
CA PHE A 164 17.47 0.14 10.13
C PHE A 164 16.32 -0.74 10.63
N PHE A 165 15.29 -0.88 9.82
CA PHE A 165 14.19 -1.80 10.12
C PHE A 165 13.73 -2.54 8.86
N ILE A 166 13.15 -3.72 9.10
CA ILE A 166 12.46 -4.55 8.11
C ILE A 166 11.07 -4.86 8.65
N GLU A 167 10.07 -4.79 7.79
CA GLU A 167 8.65 -5.00 8.16
C GLU A 167 7.99 -6.02 7.24
N PRO A 168 8.12 -7.33 7.51
CA PRO A 168 7.22 -8.31 6.93
C PRO A 168 5.79 -8.07 7.41
N SER A 169 4.84 -8.19 6.50
CA SER A 169 3.42 -7.99 6.78
C SER A 169 2.53 -8.78 5.84
N VAL A 170 1.28 -8.95 6.23
CA VAL A 170 0.20 -9.41 5.37
C VAL A 170 -0.90 -8.37 5.39
N GLY A 171 -1.52 -8.13 4.26
CA GLY A 171 -2.54 -7.11 4.11
C GLY A 171 -3.76 -7.57 3.35
N LEU A 172 -4.78 -6.74 3.44
CA LEU A 172 -5.96 -6.76 2.59
C LEU A 172 -6.13 -5.37 1.99
N THR A 173 -6.12 -5.31 0.66
CA THR A 173 -6.36 -4.06 -0.07
C THR A 173 -7.70 -4.15 -0.80
N HIS A 174 -8.52 -3.11 -0.70
CA HIS A 174 -9.73 -2.95 -1.51
C HIS A 174 -9.79 -1.52 -2.08
N TRP A 175 -10.64 -1.32 -3.09
CA TRP A 175 -10.75 -0.03 -3.77
C TRP A 175 -12.20 0.47 -3.81
N PRO A 176 -12.64 1.18 -2.76
CA PRO A 176 -14.04 1.63 -2.62
C PRO A 176 -14.44 2.70 -3.64
N ILE A 177 -13.48 3.36 -4.27
CA ILE A 177 -13.71 4.39 -5.28
C ILE A 177 -12.85 4.07 -6.49
N LYS A 178 -13.50 3.97 -7.65
CA LYS A 178 -12.86 3.80 -8.95
C LYS A 178 -13.64 4.57 -10.01
N THR A 179 -12.95 5.36 -10.80
CA THR A 179 -13.59 6.22 -11.81
C THR A 179 -12.88 6.12 -13.17
N ASN A 180 -13.65 6.32 -14.23
CA ASN A 180 -13.16 6.47 -15.60
C ASN A 180 -12.30 5.30 -16.13
N THR A 181 -12.55 4.07 -15.67
CA THR A 181 -11.92 2.89 -16.24
C THR A 181 -12.47 2.65 -17.64
N PRO A 182 -11.63 2.49 -18.69
CA PRO A 182 -12.08 2.16 -20.04
C PRO A 182 -12.86 0.83 -20.07
N GLN A 183 -13.82 0.71 -20.99
CA GLN A 183 -14.69 -0.46 -21.08
C GLN A 183 -13.90 -1.77 -21.29
N SER A 184 -12.90 -1.76 -22.16
CA SER A 184 -12.04 -2.91 -22.41
C SER A 184 -11.26 -3.39 -21.17
N PHE A 185 -10.95 -2.48 -20.25
CA PHE A 185 -10.32 -2.80 -18.96
C PHE A 185 -11.36 -3.31 -17.94
N LYS A 186 -12.57 -2.69 -17.90
CA LYS A 186 -13.66 -3.15 -17.03
C LYS A 186 -14.07 -4.60 -17.30
N GLU A 187 -14.10 -5.02 -18.56
CA GLU A 187 -14.41 -6.39 -18.96
C GLU A 187 -13.44 -7.41 -18.39
N LYS A 188 -12.16 -7.04 -18.26
CA LYS A 188 -11.15 -7.87 -17.61
C LYS A 188 -11.30 -7.85 -16.10
N GLU A 189 -11.52 -6.68 -15.52
CA GLU A 189 -11.66 -6.51 -14.07
C GLU A 189 -12.93 -7.16 -13.51
N SER A 190 -14.03 -7.17 -14.26
CA SER A 190 -15.30 -7.73 -13.80
C SER A 190 -15.26 -9.23 -13.44
N LYS A 191 -14.21 -9.92 -13.89
CA LYS A 191 -13.96 -11.33 -13.54
C LYS A 191 -13.35 -11.50 -12.14
N TRP A 192 -12.88 -10.42 -11.52
CA TRP A 192 -12.11 -10.47 -10.28
C TRP A 192 -12.78 -9.66 -9.18
N PRO A 193 -12.61 -10.03 -7.90
CA PRO A 193 -13.17 -9.27 -6.80
C PRO A 193 -12.49 -7.88 -6.69
N GLU A 194 -13.21 -6.91 -6.16
CA GLU A 194 -12.69 -5.55 -5.91
C GLU A 194 -11.83 -5.46 -4.64
N TYR A 195 -11.11 -6.52 -4.34
CA TYR A 195 -10.15 -6.59 -3.26
C TYR A 195 -9.02 -7.57 -3.57
N PHE A 196 -7.90 -7.37 -2.91
CA PHE A 196 -6.76 -8.29 -2.91
C PHE A 196 -6.47 -8.72 -1.48
N GLY A 197 -6.77 -9.97 -1.16
CA GLY A 197 -6.54 -10.56 0.15
C GLY A 197 -5.17 -11.21 0.27
N PHE A 198 -4.66 -11.30 1.49
CA PHE A 198 -3.35 -11.90 1.80
C PHE A 198 -2.18 -11.28 1.02
N GLU A 199 -2.27 -9.97 0.77
CA GLU A 199 -1.21 -9.22 0.10
C GLU A 199 0.06 -9.23 0.97
N PRO A 200 1.16 -9.87 0.58
CA PRO A 200 2.40 -9.80 1.32
C PRO A 200 2.99 -8.41 1.21
N GLY A 201 3.48 -7.91 2.29
CA GLY A 201 4.27 -6.71 2.35
C GLY A 201 5.64 -7.02 2.93
N PHE A 202 6.66 -6.45 2.34
CA PHE A 202 8.02 -6.53 2.86
C PHE A 202 8.67 -5.16 2.70
N HIS A 203 8.53 -4.34 3.74
CA HIS A 203 9.04 -2.97 3.75
C HIS A 203 10.38 -2.92 4.49
N PHE A 204 11.13 -1.89 4.22
CA PHE A 204 12.37 -1.57 4.94
C PHE A 204 12.51 -0.06 5.06
N GLY A 205 13.32 0.37 6.02
CA GLY A 205 13.60 1.80 6.18
C GLY A 205 14.74 2.10 7.13
N TYR A 206 15.12 3.36 7.12
CA TYR A 206 16.16 3.93 7.94
C TYR A 206 15.59 5.02 8.85
N ASN A 207 15.87 4.92 10.14
CA ASN A 207 15.44 5.86 11.17
C ASN A 207 16.55 6.87 11.50
N PHE A 208 16.20 8.15 11.67
CA PHE A 208 17.14 9.23 12.03
C PHE A 208 16.53 10.28 12.96
#